data_8cfc7fcab6ed6c5cacb3b13205da5af5
#
_entry.id   8cfc7fcab6ed6c5cacb3b13205da5af5
#
_cell.length_a   1.000
_cell.length_b   1.000
_cell.length_c   1.000
_cell.angle_alpha   90.00
_cell.angle_beta   90.00
_cell.angle_gamma   90.00
#
_symmetry.space_group_name_H-M   'P 1'
#
loop_
_entity.id
_entity.type
_entity.pdbx_description
1 polymer ?
#
loop_
_entity_poly.entity_id
_entity_poly.type
_entity_poly.pdbx_seq_one_letter_code
_entity_poly.pdbx_strand_id
1 'polypeptide(L)'
;VIDTDLGLRNLDVVMGLENRIVYNLVDVIEGSCRMKQALIRDKRFPDLYLLPSAQTKDKTSVSPEQMQKLVSELRSDFDYIFLDCPAGIEQGFQNAIAGADRAIVVTTPEVSAIRDADRIIGLLETKGIKKNELLINRLRIDMVRRGDMMSVEDVSEILAIDLLGVIPDDEQIVIATNQGEPIVGSDSIAGRAYSNVCRRILGEEIPIPDF
;
A
#
# COMPACT_ATOMS: atom_id res chain seq x y z
N VAL A 1 7.31 5.94 -3.19
CA VAL A 1 6.04 5.22 -3.46
C VAL A 1 5.77 5.25 -4.95
N ILE A 2 5.32 4.15 -5.53
CA ILE A 2 4.93 4.04 -6.94
C ILE A 2 3.45 3.71 -7.00
N ASP A 3 2.65 4.56 -7.64
CA ASP A 3 1.25 4.29 -7.94
C ASP A 3 1.16 3.39 -9.18
N THR A 4 0.63 2.18 -9.02
CA THR A 4 0.49 1.21 -10.12
C THR A 4 -0.96 1.07 -10.62
N ASP A 5 -1.89 1.90 -10.12
CA ASP A 5 -3.28 1.90 -10.56
C ASP A 5 -3.48 2.76 -11.83
N LEU A 6 -3.14 2.16 -12.97
CA LEU A 6 -3.27 2.81 -14.28
C LEU A 6 -4.76 3.09 -14.60
N GLY A 7 -5.03 4.35 -14.92
CA GLY A 7 -6.37 4.82 -15.29
C GLY A 7 -7.24 5.36 -14.15
N LEU A 8 -6.90 5.07 -12.87
CA LEU A 8 -7.65 5.54 -11.69
C LEU A 8 -6.73 6.18 -10.65
N ARG A 9 -5.78 6.97 -11.10
CA ARG A 9 -4.81 7.65 -10.25
C ARG A 9 -5.47 8.39 -9.08
N ASN A 10 -5.20 7.94 -7.84
CA ASN A 10 -5.77 8.51 -6.61
C ASN A 10 -4.73 8.79 -5.53
N LEU A 11 -3.59 8.11 -5.56
CA LEU A 11 -2.56 8.24 -4.53
C LEU A 11 -1.99 9.67 -4.44
N ASP A 12 -1.85 10.35 -5.57
CA ASP A 12 -1.41 11.73 -5.64
C ASP A 12 -2.37 12.70 -4.93
N VAL A 13 -3.69 12.45 -5.00
CA VAL A 13 -4.71 13.25 -4.29
C VAL A 13 -4.60 13.00 -2.78
N VAL A 14 -4.48 11.75 -2.35
CA VAL A 14 -4.30 11.39 -0.93
C VAL A 14 -3.03 12.03 -0.35
N MET A 15 -1.99 12.16 -1.17
CA MET A 15 -0.73 12.80 -0.78
C MET A 15 -0.72 14.32 -0.97
N GLY A 16 -1.76 14.93 -1.56
CA GLY A 16 -1.81 16.38 -1.86
C GLY A 16 -0.76 16.82 -2.89
N LEU A 17 -0.42 15.95 -3.84
CA LEU A 17 0.64 16.18 -4.85
C LEU A 17 0.09 16.31 -6.28
N GLU A 18 -1.23 16.24 -6.49
CA GLU A 18 -1.89 16.18 -7.80
C GLU A 18 -1.53 17.35 -8.72
N ASN A 19 -1.31 18.54 -8.14
CA ASN A 19 -0.99 19.76 -8.90
C ASN A 19 0.50 19.85 -9.31
N ARG A 20 1.33 18.85 -9.00
CA ARG A 20 2.77 18.85 -9.25
C ARG A 20 3.20 17.85 -10.32
N ILE A 21 2.25 17.11 -10.88
CA ILE A 21 2.52 16.04 -11.82
C ILE A 21 2.72 16.63 -13.22
N VAL A 22 3.89 16.38 -13.79
CA VAL A 22 4.23 16.70 -15.18
C VAL A 22 4.41 15.41 -15.98
N TYR A 23 5.08 14.44 -15.41
CA TYR A 23 5.34 13.13 -15.99
C TYR A 23 4.88 12.03 -15.05
N ASN A 24 4.66 10.84 -15.57
CA ASN A 24 4.13 9.69 -14.86
C ASN A 24 4.94 8.42 -15.16
N LEU A 25 4.57 7.31 -14.54
CA LEU A 25 5.17 5.99 -14.69
C LEU A 25 5.30 5.55 -16.15
N VAL A 26 4.27 5.77 -16.96
CA VAL A 26 4.25 5.35 -18.37
C VAL A 26 5.23 6.18 -19.21
N ASP A 27 5.33 7.49 -18.95
CA ASP A 27 6.30 8.36 -19.63
C ASP A 27 7.74 7.91 -19.40
N VAL A 28 8.05 7.42 -18.20
CA VAL A 28 9.37 6.84 -17.89
C VAL A 28 9.60 5.55 -18.66
N ILE A 29 8.62 4.65 -18.68
CA ILE A 29 8.71 3.35 -19.36
C ILE A 29 8.81 3.51 -20.88
N GLU A 30 8.09 4.46 -21.46
CA GLU A 30 8.13 4.80 -22.88
C GLU A 30 9.41 5.59 -23.26
N GLY A 31 10.21 6.04 -22.27
CA GLY A 31 11.43 6.81 -22.50
C GLY A 31 11.18 8.28 -22.86
N SER A 32 9.96 8.77 -22.66
CA SER A 32 9.57 10.17 -22.92
C SER A 32 10.19 11.13 -21.90
N CYS A 33 10.57 10.65 -20.73
CA CYS A 33 11.28 11.40 -19.71
C CYS A 33 12.25 10.52 -18.93
N ARG A 34 13.14 11.14 -18.16
CA ARG A 34 14.02 10.44 -17.22
C ARG A 34 13.27 10.20 -15.90
N MET A 35 13.61 9.13 -15.18
CA MET A 35 13.06 8.81 -13.86
C MET A 35 13.01 10.03 -12.90
N LYS A 36 14.12 10.77 -12.79
CA LYS A 36 14.22 11.96 -11.91
C LYS A 36 13.26 13.10 -12.27
N GLN A 37 12.74 13.13 -13.49
CA GLN A 37 11.76 14.15 -13.92
C GLN A 37 10.32 13.75 -13.56
N ALA A 38 10.04 12.45 -13.44
CA ALA A 38 8.74 11.92 -13.05
C ALA A 38 8.58 11.77 -11.54
N LEU A 39 9.68 11.63 -10.79
CA LEU A 39 9.65 11.56 -9.33
C LEU A 39 9.29 12.92 -8.71
N ILE A 40 8.23 12.93 -7.93
CA ILE A 40 7.74 14.11 -7.21
C ILE A 40 8.15 14.00 -5.74
N ARG A 41 9.01 14.89 -5.28
CA ARG A 41 9.41 14.96 -3.87
C ARG A 41 8.31 15.61 -3.04
N ASP A 42 7.92 15.01 -1.94
CA ASP A 42 7.01 15.62 -0.97
C ASP A 42 7.68 16.82 -0.29
N LYS A 43 6.91 17.88 -0.04
CA LYS A 43 7.45 19.09 0.62
C LYS A 43 7.56 18.95 2.14
N ARG A 44 6.71 18.12 2.74
CA ARG A 44 6.64 17.86 4.18
C ARG A 44 7.67 16.83 4.62
N PHE A 45 7.90 15.83 3.74
CA PHE A 45 8.76 14.68 3.99
C PHE A 45 9.87 14.65 2.93
N PRO A 46 11.06 15.20 3.20
CA PRO A 46 12.11 15.40 2.19
C PRO A 46 12.65 14.10 1.57
N ASP A 47 12.47 12.97 2.23
CA ASP A 47 12.93 11.67 1.74
C ASP A 47 11.78 10.83 1.12
N LEU A 48 10.57 11.41 1.03
CA LEU A 48 9.42 10.78 0.41
C LEU A 48 9.24 11.28 -1.03
N TYR A 49 9.16 10.32 -1.96
CA TYR A 49 8.95 10.57 -3.38
C TYR A 49 7.76 9.78 -3.89
N LEU A 50 6.98 10.39 -4.78
CA LEU A 50 5.90 9.74 -5.52
C LEU A 50 6.29 9.61 -6.99
N LEU A 51 6.16 8.41 -7.54
CA LEU A 51 6.06 8.18 -8.99
C LEU A 51 4.58 7.96 -9.31
N PRO A 52 3.90 8.93 -9.92
CA PRO A 52 2.47 8.84 -10.14
C PRO A 52 2.12 7.92 -11.31
N SER A 53 0.94 7.34 -11.27
CA SER A 53 0.34 6.59 -12.35
C SER A 53 -0.17 7.49 -13.49
N ALA A 54 -0.49 6.89 -14.64
CA ALA A 54 -1.10 7.60 -15.78
C ALA A 54 -2.63 7.60 -15.68
N GLN A 55 -3.27 8.75 -15.90
CA GLN A 55 -4.74 8.87 -15.86
C GLN A 55 -5.47 8.29 -17.06
N THR A 56 -4.85 8.33 -18.24
CA THR A 56 -5.52 8.08 -19.52
C THR A 56 -4.98 6.88 -20.30
N LYS A 57 -4.06 6.13 -19.71
CA LYS A 57 -3.46 4.95 -20.35
C LYS A 57 -4.20 3.68 -19.95
N ASP A 58 -4.20 2.71 -20.86
CA ASP A 58 -4.75 1.38 -20.63
C ASP A 58 -3.91 0.63 -19.57
N LYS A 59 -4.56 -0.19 -18.78
CA LYS A 59 -3.92 -1.07 -17.77
C LYS A 59 -2.85 -1.99 -18.36
N THR A 60 -2.92 -2.26 -19.66
CA THR A 60 -1.95 -3.06 -20.41
C THR A 60 -0.73 -2.27 -20.93
N SER A 61 -0.68 -0.97 -20.70
CA SER A 61 0.43 -0.10 -21.16
C SER A 61 1.76 -0.38 -20.48
N VAL A 62 1.74 -1.15 -19.40
CA VAL A 62 2.93 -1.53 -18.62
C VAL A 62 2.94 -3.04 -18.42
N SER A 63 4.10 -3.68 -18.69
CA SER A 63 4.29 -5.11 -18.43
C SER A 63 4.97 -5.37 -17.09
N PRO A 64 4.85 -6.59 -16.53
CA PRO A 64 5.58 -7.00 -15.33
C PRO A 64 7.09 -6.85 -15.45
N GLU A 65 7.66 -7.17 -16.62
CA GLU A 65 9.10 -7.06 -16.88
C GLU A 65 9.57 -5.61 -16.88
N GLN A 66 8.75 -4.69 -17.41
CA GLN A 66 9.02 -3.25 -17.39
C GLN A 66 8.99 -2.72 -15.95
N MET A 67 8.02 -3.16 -15.12
CA MET A 67 7.96 -2.82 -13.70
C MET A 67 9.16 -3.35 -12.93
N GLN A 68 9.55 -4.59 -13.15
CA GLN A 68 10.71 -5.19 -12.50
C GLN A 68 11.99 -4.41 -12.83
N LYS A 69 12.19 -4.02 -14.10
CA LYS A 69 13.32 -3.19 -14.54
C LYS A 69 13.31 -1.83 -13.85
N LEU A 70 12.16 -1.14 -13.86
CA LEU A 70 11.99 0.17 -13.25
C LEU A 70 12.30 0.14 -11.74
N VAL A 71 11.76 -0.83 -11.00
CA VAL A 71 12.05 -1.00 -9.57
C VAL A 71 13.52 -1.30 -9.33
N SER A 72 14.13 -2.14 -10.19
CA SER A 72 15.56 -2.46 -10.10
C SER A 72 16.47 -1.22 -10.26
N GLU A 73 16.10 -0.28 -11.14
CA GLU A 73 16.82 0.97 -11.29
C GLU A 73 16.72 1.90 -10.08
N LEU A 74 15.62 1.82 -9.31
CA LEU A 74 15.40 2.65 -8.12
C LEU A 74 16.08 2.09 -6.85
N ARG A 75 16.45 0.80 -6.84
CA ARG A 75 16.99 0.14 -5.62
C ARG A 75 18.27 0.77 -5.09
N SER A 76 19.09 1.42 -5.94
CA SER A 76 20.30 2.10 -5.48
C SER A 76 20.03 3.46 -4.83
N ASP A 77 18.88 4.04 -5.08
CA ASP A 77 18.57 5.42 -4.69
C ASP A 77 17.63 5.48 -3.48
N PHE A 78 16.95 4.36 -3.12
CA PHE A 78 15.94 4.32 -2.07
C PHE A 78 16.08 3.10 -1.15
N ASP A 79 15.95 3.31 0.17
CA ASP A 79 15.94 2.25 1.18
C ASP A 79 14.65 1.42 1.12
N TYR A 80 13.53 2.05 0.79
CA TYR A 80 12.21 1.43 0.67
C TYR A 80 11.50 1.89 -0.60
N ILE A 81 10.93 0.94 -1.33
CA ILE A 81 10.09 1.19 -2.51
C ILE A 81 8.74 0.53 -2.26
N PHE A 82 7.70 1.34 -2.08
CA PHE A 82 6.32 0.86 -1.94
C PHE A 82 5.64 0.89 -3.29
N LEU A 83 5.08 -0.24 -3.69
CA LEU A 83 4.27 -0.39 -4.89
C LEU A 83 2.80 -0.40 -4.44
N ASP A 84 2.08 0.69 -4.71
CA ASP A 84 0.64 0.79 -4.39
C ASP A 84 -0.13 -0.03 -5.41
N CYS A 85 -0.64 -1.17 -4.94
CA CYS A 85 -1.25 -2.18 -5.79
C CYS A 85 -2.75 -1.92 -5.93
N PRO A 86 -3.30 -1.86 -7.16
CA PRO A 86 -4.74 -1.73 -7.36
C PRO A 86 -5.48 -2.97 -6.86
N ALA A 87 -6.78 -2.80 -6.57
CA ALA A 87 -7.65 -3.90 -6.21
C ALA A 87 -7.76 -4.95 -7.34
N GLY A 88 -7.97 -6.21 -6.96
CA GLY A 88 -8.12 -7.33 -7.89
C GLY A 88 -6.82 -8.07 -8.16
N ILE A 89 -6.86 -8.99 -9.13
CA ILE A 89 -5.77 -9.93 -9.44
C ILE A 89 -5.28 -9.82 -10.90
N GLU A 90 -5.72 -8.79 -11.60
CA GLU A 90 -5.47 -8.59 -13.01
C GLU A 90 -4.06 -7.99 -13.29
N GLN A 91 -3.89 -7.37 -14.45
CA GLN A 91 -2.61 -6.84 -14.91
C GLN A 91 -1.94 -5.89 -13.89
N GLY A 92 -2.71 -5.01 -13.24
CA GLY A 92 -2.18 -4.08 -12.22
C GLY A 92 -1.53 -4.81 -11.04
N PHE A 93 -2.17 -5.87 -10.55
CA PHE A 93 -1.60 -6.73 -9.52
C PHE A 93 -0.32 -7.43 -10.00
N GLN A 94 -0.32 -8.01 -11.22
CA GLN A 94 0.86 -8.66 -11.78
C GLN A 94 2.04 -7.68 -11.92
N ASN A 95 1.76 -6.44 -12.30
CA ASN A 95 2.77 -5.39 -12.39
C ASN A 95 3.33 -5.02 -11.02
N ALA A 96 2.46 -4.81 -10.02
CA ALA A 96 2.88 -4.45 -8.68
C ALA A 96 3.80 -5.50 -8.05
N ILE A 97 3.44 -6.78 -8.15
CA ILE A 97 4.22 -7.86 -7.53
C ILE A 97 5.53 -8.20 -8.28
N ALA A 98 5.65 -7.84 -9.56
CA ALA A 98 6.83 -8.21 -10.37
C ALA A 98 8.15 -7.61 -9.84
N GLY A 99 8.11 -6.45 -9.19
CA GLY A 99 9.28 -5.81 -8.59
C GLY A 99 9.39 -5.98 -7.08
N ALA A 100 8.43 -6.66 -6.43
CA ALA A 100 8.33 -6.72 -4.99
C ALA A 100 9.16 -7.87 -4.38
N ASP A 101 9.77 -7.62 -3.21
CA ASP A 101 10.47 -8.64 -2.40
C ASP A 101 9.57 -9.19 -1.28
N ARG A 102 8.60 -8.38 -0.85
CA ARG A 102 7.65 -8.70 0.23
C ARG A 102 6.30 -8.04 -0.07
N ALA A 103 5.26 -8.54 0.55
CA ALA A 103 3.93 -7.95 0.42
C ALA A 103 3.29 -7.68 1.77
N ILE A 104 2.55 -6.58 1.85
CA ILE A 104 1.64 -6.30 2.96
C ILE A 104 0.23 -6.52 2.43
N VAL A 105 -0.42 -7.57 2.92
CA VAL A 105 -1.80 -7.90 2.56
C VAL A 105 -2.73 -7.11 3.46
N VAL A 106 -3.42 -6.14 2.88
CA VAL A 106 -4.36 -5.27 3.60
C VAL A 106 -5.78 -5.80 3.42
N THR A 107 -6.45 -6.09 4.53
CA THR A 107 -7.85 -6.55 4.51
C THR A 107 -8.68 -5.88 5.58
N THR A 108 -10.01 -5.96 5.48
CA THR A 108 -10.93 -5.60 6.54
C THR A 108 -11.47 -6.88 7.20
N PRO A 109 -11.94 -6.85 8.47
CA PRO A 109 -12.42 -8.04 9.17
C PRO A 109 -13.86 -8.41 8.75
N GLU A 110 -14.06 -8.55 7.46
CA GLU A 110 -15.30 -8.91 6.79
C GLU A 110 -15.10 -10.18 5.97
N VAL A 111 -16.05 -11.10 5.99
CA VAL A 111 -15.95 -12.44 5.37
C VAL A 111 -15.51 -12.39 3.89
N SER A 112 -16.07 -11.45 3.11
CA SER A 112 -15.73 -11.28 1.69
C SER A 112 -14.28 -10.84 1.50
N ALA A 113 -13.84 -9.83 2.27
CA ALA A 113 -12.49 -9.28 2.20
C ALA A 113 -11.44 -10.30 2.63
N ILE A 114 -11.73 -11.11 3.66
CA ILE A 114 -10.85 -12.18 4.13
C ILE A 114 -10.70 -13.27 3.06
N ARG A 115 -11.79 -13.66 2.38
CA ARG A 115 -11.73 -14.62 1.28
C ARG A 115 -10.87 -14.11 0.10
N ASP A 116 -10.98 -12.82 -0.21
CA ASP A 116 -10.15 -12.20 -1.25
C ASP A 116 -8.68 -12.13 -0.81
N ALA A 117 -8.41 -11.80 0.45
CA ALA A 117 -7.06 -11.80 1.02
C ALA A 117 -6.41 -13.19 0.98
N ASP A 118 -7.12 -14.24 1.37
CA ASP A 118 -6.65 -15.64 1.31
C ASP A 118 -6.25 -16.02 -0.13
N ARG A 119 -7.07 -15.64 -1.11
CA ARG A 119 -6.76 -15.86 -2.52
C ARG A 119 -5.50 -15.11 -2.96
N ILE A 120 -5.33 -13.86 -2.53
CA ILE A 120 -4.14 -13.05 -2.83
C ILE A 120 -2.89 -13.68 -2.21
N ILE A 121 -2.96 -14.14 -0.96
CA ILE A 121 -1.83 -14.82 -0.29
C ILE A 121 -1.37 -16.02 -1.10
N GLY A 122 -2.30 -16.90 -1.51
CA GLY A 122 -1.96 -18.05 -2.35
C GLY A 122 -1.34 -17.66 -3.71
N LEU A 123 -1.77 -16.55 -4.31
CA LEU A 123 -1.17 -16.05 -5.55
C LEU A 123 0.25 -15.50 -5.32
N LEU A 124 0.49 -14.75 -4.24
CA LEU A 124 1.81 -14.23 -3.88
C LEU A 124 2.81 -15.37 -3.66
N GLU A 125 2.41 -16.43 -2.96
CA GLU A 125 3.24 -17.63 -2.73
C GLU A 125 3.60 -18.32 -4.05
N THR A 126 2.64 -18.50 -4.96
CA THR A 126 2.90 -19.11 -6.28
C THR A 126 3.83 -18.28 -7.14
N LYS A 127 3.89 -16.95 -6.92
CA LYS A 127 4.82 -16.03 -7.58
C LYS A 127 6.17 -15.91 -6.88
N GLY A 128 6.37 -16.63 -5.78
CA GLY A 128 7.63 -16.69 -5.06
C GLY A 128 7.85 -15.57 -4.03
N ILE A 129 6.85 -14.73 -3.77
CA ILE A 129 6.88 -13.75 -2.68
C ILE A 129 6.53 -14.48 -1.39
N LYS A 130 7.57 -14.80 -0.60
CA LYS A 130 7.43 -15.62 0.61
C LYS A 130 7.19 -14.80 1.87
N LYS A 131 7.63 -13.53 1.88
CA LYS A 131 7.42 -12.64 3.03
C LYS A 131 6.14 -11.85 2.84
N ASN A 132 5.04 -12.43 3.33
CA ASN A 132 3.71 -11.81 3.33
C ASN A 132 3.35 -11.46 4.77
N GLU A 133 2.86 -10.25 4.99
CA GLU A 133 2.47 -9.77 6.31
C GLU A 133 1.07 -9.18 6.25
N LEU A 134 0.28 -9.41 7.29
CA LEU A 134 -1.13 -9.01 7.37
C LEU A 134 -1.27 -7.63 8.01
N LEU A 135 -2.03 -6.74 7.38
CA LEU A 135 -2.51 -5.51 7.97
C LEU A 135 -4.05 -5.51 8.00
N ILE A 136 -4.62 -5.63 9.18
CA ILE A 136 -6.08 -5.54 9.37
C ILE A 136 -6.45 -4.07 9.44
N ASN A 137 -7.26 -3.60 8.50
CA ASN A 137 -7.70 -2.21 8.39
C ASN A 137 -9.16 -2.05 8.79
N ARG A 138 -9.54 -0.85 9.27
CA ARG A 138 -10.90 -0.46 9.62
C ARG A 138 -11.55 -1.37 10.68
N LEU A 139 -10.75 -1.80 11.67
CA LEU A 139 -11.29 -2.58 12.80
C LEU A 139 -12.24 -1.71 13.62
N ARG A 140 -13.48 -2.15 13.77
CA ARG A 140 -14.47 -1.51 14.64
C ARG A 140 -14.55 -2.26 15.96
N ILE A 141 -13.85 -1.72 16.96
CA ILE A 141 -13.72 -2.34 18.30
C ILE A 141 -15.08 -2.60 18.95
N ASP A 142 -16.03 -1.68 18.77
CA ASP A 142 -17.40 -1.82 19.28
C ASP A 142 -18.15 -3.00 18.66
N MET A 143 -17.93 -3.28 17.38
CA MET A 143 -18.54 -4.41 16.67
C MET A 143 -17.89 -5.75 17.07
N VAL A 144 -16.55 -5.76 17.20
CA VAL A 144 -15.83 -6.96 17.67
C VAL A 144 -16.33 -7.38 19.05
N ARG A 145 -16.44 -6.42 20.00
CA ARG A 145 -16.92 -6.69 21.37
C ARG A 145 -18.34 -7.23 21.43
N ARG A 146 -19.18 -6.92 20.46
CA ARG A 146 -20.55 -7.46 20.36
C ARG A 146 -20.64 -8.78 19.58
N GLY A 147 -19.55 -9.22 18.94
CA GLY A 147 -19.54 -10.38 18.07
C GLY A 147 -20.15 -10.13 16.68
N ASP A 148 -20.31 -8.86 16.27
CA ASP A 148 -20.86 -8.46 14.97
C ASP A 148 -19.76 -8.35 13.89
N MET A 149 -18.49 -8.41 14.27
CA MET A 149 -17.31 -8.35 13.41
C MET A 149 -16.28 -9.38 13.89
N MET A 150 -15.54 -9.98 12.97
CA MET A 150 -14.47 -10.92 13.32
C MET A 150 -13.40 -10.23 14.17
N SER A 151 -12.86 -10.98 15.14
CA SER A 151 -11.74 -10.52 15.96
C SER A 151 -10.43 -10.53 15.18
N VAL A 152 -9.40 -9.91 15.74
CA VAL A 152 -8.04 -9.94 15.18
C VAL A 152 -7.50 -11.36 15.14
N GLU A 153 -7.80 -12.14 16.18
CA GLU A 153 -7.42 -13.54 16.32
C GLU A 153 -8.07 -14.40 15.24
N ASP A 154 -9.40 -14.25 15.03
CA ASP A 154 -10.12 -15.00 13.98
C ASP A 154 -9.52 -14.75 12.60
N VAL A 155 -9.26 -13.48 12.25
CA VAL A 155 -8.67 -13.11 10.94
C VAL A 155 -7.26 -13.67 10.80
N SER A 156 -6.44 -13.56 11.84
CA SER A 156 -5.06 -14.06 11.85
C SER A 156 -4.99 -15.58 11.73
N GLU A 157 -5.91 -16.29 12.40
CA GLU A 157 -6.00 -17.76 12.33
C GLU A 157 -6.41 -18.23 10.94
N ILE A 158 -7.39 -17.54 10.32
CA ILE A 158 -7.86 -17.90 8.96
C ILE A 158 -6.78 -17.66 7.90
N LEU A 159 -6.11 -16.51 7.94
CA LEU A 159 -5.14 -16.13 6.90
C LEU A 159 -3.73 -16.72 7.12
N ALA A 160 -3.41 -17.13 8.34
CA ALA A 160 -2.19 -17.86 8.72
C ALA A 160 -0.86 -17.22 8.23
N ILE A 161 -0.81 -15.90 8.16
CA ILE A 161 0.41 -15.11 7.90
C ILE A 161 0.67 -14.14 9.07
N ASP A 162 1.92 -13.67 9.20
CA ASP A 162 2.36 -12.83 10.29
C ASP A 162 1.58 -11.50 10.34
N LEU A 163 1.04 -11.17 11.51
CA LEU A 163 0.30 -9.92 11.72
C LEU A 163 1.27 -8.74 11.87
N LEU A 164 1.29 -7.85 10.89
CA LEU A 164 2.08 -6.61 10.92
C LEU A 164 1.42 -5.53 11.78
N GLY A 165 0.08 -5.47 11.77
CA GLY A 165 -0.63 -4.50 12.57
C GLY A 165 -2.13 -4.46 12.33
N VAL A 166 -2.76 -3.63 13.15
CA VAL A 166 -4.22 -3.39 13.10
C VAL A 166 -4.45 -1.89 13.11
N ILE A 167 -5.25 -1.41 12.15
CA ILE A 167 -5.68 -0.02 12.06
C ILE A 167 -7.15 0.06 12.45
N PRO A 168 -7.48 0.67 13.58
CA PRO A 168 -8.86 0.93 13.96
C PRO A 168 -9.57 1.85 12.97
N ASP A 169 -10.89 1.70 12.85
CA ASP A 169 -11.73 2.66 12.11
C ASP A 169 -11.73 4.00 12.84
N ASP A 170 -11.27 5.05 12.16
CA ASP A 170 -11.06 6.38 12.72
C ASP A 170 -11.48 7.44 11.70
N GLU A 171 -12.44 8.27 12.05
CA GLU A 171 -12.93 9.35 11.17
C GLU A 171 -11.84 10.37 10.81
N GLN A 172 -10.80 10.49 11.64
CA GLN A 172 -9.67 11.38 11.38
C GLN A 172 -8.89 10.99 10.11
N ILE A 173 -8.95 9.72 9.70
CA ILE A 173 -8.37 9.26 8.42
C ILE A 173 -9.07 9.98 7.26
N VAL A 174 -10.40 10.01 7.26
CA VAL A 174 -11.18 10.66 6.20
C VAL A 174 -10.89 12.16 6.15
N ILE A 175 -10.83 12.80 7.32
CA ILE A 175 -10.55 14.24 7.43
C ILE A 175 -9.15 14.55 6.86
N ALA A 176 -8.13 13.82 7.29
CA ALA A 176 -6.75 14.01 6.84
C ALA A 176 -6.61 13.75 5.33
N THR A 177 -7.20 12.65 4.83
CA THR A 177 -7.19 12.31 3.40
C THR A 177 -7.82 13.41 2.54
N ASN A 178 -8.96 13.97 2.97
CA ASN A 178 -9.63 15.07 2.26
C ASN A 178 -8.80 16.36 2.24
N GLN A 179 -7.87 16.51 3.16
CA GLN A 179 -6.94 17.64 3.23
C GLN A 179 -5.62 17.36 2.48
N GLY A 180 -5.45 16.15 1.93
CA GLY A 180 -4.20 15.71 1.31
C GLY A 180 -3.06 15.57 2.33
N GLU A 181 -3.40 15.29 3.59
CA GLU A 181 -2.45 15.14 4.68
C GLU A 181 -2.42 13.70 5.21
N PRO A 182 -1.25 13.09 5.40
CA PRO A 182 -1.16 11.76 5.99
C PRO A 182 -1.48 11.81 7.48
N ILE A 183 -2.26 10.83 7.95
CA ILE A 183 -2.64 10.69 9.37
C ILE A 183 -1.46 10.28 10.26
N VAL A 184 -0.39 9.75 9.68
CA VAL A 184 0.80 9.29 10.41
C VAL A 184 1.45 10.45 11.16
N GLY A 185 1.79 10.21 12.42
CA GLY A 185 2.37 11.23 13.31
C GLY A 185 1.33 12.09 14.05
N SER A 186 0.03 11.90 13.79
CA SER A 186 -1.03 12.48 14.62
C SER A 186 -1.23 11.68 15.90
N ASP A 187 -1.84 12.31 16.91
CA ASP A 187 -2.20 11.65 18.18
C ASP A 187 -3.50 10.85 18.10
N SER A 188 -4.10 10.71 16.91
CA SER A 188 -5.27 9.87 16.71
C SER A 188 -4.96 8.38 16.92
N ILE A 189 -5.99 7.58 17.16
CA ILE A 189 -5.81 6.13 17.35
C ILE A 189 -5.19 5.51 16.09
N ALA A 190 -5.68 5.88 14.91
CA ALA A 190 -5.15 5.41 13.65
C ALA A 190 -3.72 5.94 13.38
N GLY A 191 -3.42 7.20 13.70
CA GLY A 191 -2.08 7.78 13.55
C GLY A 191 -1.03 7.02 14.34
N ARG A 192 -1.32 6.69 15.60
CA ARG A 192 -0.44 5.85 16.44
C ARG A 192 -0.32 4.42 15.90
N ALA A 193 -1.43 3.84 15.41
CA ALA A 193 -1.41 2.50 14.82
C ALA A 193 -0.51 2.45 13.57
N TYR A 194 -0.63 3.40 12.64
CA TYR A 194 0.25 3.52 11.49
C TYR A 194 1.72 3.74 11.88
N SER A 195 1.99 4.58 12.88
CA SER A 195 3.35 4.78 13.39
C SER A 195 3.96 3.48 13.91
N ASN A 196 3.18 2.67 14.63
CA ASN A 196 3.63 1.36 15.10
C ASN A 196 3.86 0.37 13.96
N VAL A 197 3.02 0.38 12.92
CA VAL A 197 3.22 -0.41 11.69
C VAL A 197 4.54 -0.03 11.02
N CYS A 198 4.81 1.27 10.86
CA CYS A 198 6.08 1.74 10.29
C CYS A 198 7.29 1.23 11.09
N ARG A 199 7.24 1.31 12.42
CA ARG A 199 8.31 0.82 13.31
C ARG A 199 8.53 -0.69 13.16
N ARG A 200 7.47 -1.50 13.03
CA ARG A 200 7.59 -2.94 12.77
C ARG A 200 8.18 -3.23 11.39
N ILE A 201 7.83 -2.44 10.36
CA ILE A 201 8.46 -2.54 9.04
C ILE A 201 9.97 -2.30 9.13
N LEU A 202 10.41 -1.40 10.01
CA LEU A 202 11.81 -1.12 10.30
C LEU A 202 12.50 -2.19 11.17
N GLY A 203 11.76 -3.21 11.63
CA GLY A 203 12.28 -4.32 12.42
C GLY A 203 12.23 -4.12 13.93
N GLU A 204 11.50 -3.11 14.42
CA GLU A 204 11.30 -2.94 15.86
C GLU A 204 10.23 -3.90 16.39
N GLU A 205 10.48 -4.48 17.57
CA GLU A 205 9.53 -5.33 18.28
C GLU A 205 8.53 -4.45 19.05
N ILE A 206 7.43 -4.07 18.40
CA ILE A 206 6.34 -3.30 19.00
C ILE A 206 5.15 -4.22 19.24
N PRO A 207 4.68 -4.40 20.47
CA PRO A 207 3.48 -5.19 20.76
C PRO A 207 2.26 -4.66 19.99
N ILE A 208 1.42 -5.58 19.51
CA ILE A 208 0.11 -5.24 18.97
C ILE A 208 -0.85 -5.14 20.16
N PRO A 209 -1.57 -4.01 20.30
CA PRO A 209 -2.54 -3.87 21.40
C PRO A 209 -3.66 -4.91 21.32
N ASP A 210 -4.20 -5.30 22.46
CA ASP A 210 -5.44 -6.07 22.53
C ASP A 210 -6.63 -5.16 22.17
N PHE A 211 -7.61 -5.70 21.43
CA PHE A 211 -8.77 -4.95 20.91
C PHE A 211 -10.13 -5.46 21.42
#